data_bdd30dcb65b35ea591d4cec71af53f36
#
_entry.id   bdd30dcb65b35ea591d4cec71af53f36
#
_cell.length_a   1.000
_cell.length_b   1.000
_cell.length_c   1.000
_cell.angle_alpha   90.00
_cell.angle_beta   90.00
_cell.angle_gamma   90.00
#
_symmetry.space_group_name_H-M   'P 1'
#
loop_
_entity.id
_entity.type
_entity.pdbx_description
1 polymer ?
#
loop_
_entity_poly.entity_id
_entity_poly.type
_entity_poly.pdbx_seq_one_letter_code
_entity_poly.pdbx_strand_id
1 'polypeptide(L)'
;MIGLLIITHETIGEAYRGLADHFFPNGFPENLHILGVQPDEDQNDIINNAIAALQEFPDNRGVLIMTDIFGATPCNAARRLVRENKSAILIGLNAPMMIKAIQYSSQAENLSDFTETVKEAAIRGIFAITSAPEDLVCKEHG
;
A
#
# COMPACT_ATOMS: atom_id res chain seq x y z
N MET A 1 -10.19 -3.80 -11.88
CA MET A 1 -9.69 -2.94 -10.79
C MET A 1 -8.54 -3.66 -10.10
N ILE A 2 -7.48 -2.94 -9.79
CA ILE A 2 -6.35 -3.52 -9.05
C ILE A 2 -6.71 -3.61 -7.57
N GLY A 3 -6.49 -4.77 -6.97
CA GLY A 3 -6.69 -4.97 -5.55
C GLY A 3 -5.59 -4.29 -4.72
N LEU A 4 -5.91 -3.87 -3.51
CA LEU A 4 -4.99 -3.21 -2.60
C LEU A 4 -4.92 -4.01 -1.29
N LEU A 5 -3.74 -4.47 -0.93
CA LEU A 5 -3.51 -5.20 0.31
C LEU A 5 -2.47 -4.47 1.15
N ILE A 6 -2.86 -4.02 2.32
CA ILE A 6 -1.95 -3.43 3.29
C ILE A 6 -1.54 -4.50 4.29
N ILE A 7 -0.23 -4.72 4.44
CA ILE A 7 0.33 -5.61 5.45
C ILE A 7 1.22 -4.79 6.36
N THR A 8 0.84 -4.67 7.61
CA THR A 8 1.58 -3.85 8.58
C THR A 8 1.75 -4.60 9.90
N HIS A 9 2.62 -4.05 10.74
CA HIS A 9 2.72 -4.51 12.11
C HIS A 9 1.46 -4.12 12.90
N GLU A 10 0.91 -5.07 13.63
CA GLU A 10 -0.18 -4.89 14.60
C GLU A 10 -1.34 -4.03 14.06
N THR A 11 -1.64 -2.92 14.70
CA THR A 11 -2.81 -2.08 14.40
C THR A 11 -2.53 -0.93 13.44
N ILE A 12 -1.32 -0.81 12.91
CA ILE A 12 -0.95 0.29 12.01
C ILE A 12 -1.86 0.32 10.78
N GLY A 13 -2.13 -0.84 10.19
CA GLY A 13 -2.99 -0.93 9.01
C GLY A 13 -4.41 -0.46 9.26
N GLU A 14 -4.97 -0.77 10.42
CA GLU A 14 -6.32 -0.29 10.78
C GLU A 14 -6.36 1.22 10.96
N ALA A 15 -5.28 1.83 11.45
CA ALA A 15 -5.17 3.28 11.49
C ALA A 15 -5.16 3.88 10.08
N TYR A 16 -4.53 3.22 9.13
CA TYR A 16 -4.58 3.63 7.72
C TYR A 16 -5.99 3.55 7.14
N ARG A 17 -6.78 2.56 7.52
CA ARG A 17 -8.19 2.50 7.12
C ARG A 17 -8.96 3.72 7.63
N GLY A 18 -8.76 4.10 8.89
CA GLY A 18 -9.34 5.30 9.45
C GLY A 18 -8.94 6.56 8.69
N LEU A 19 -7.68 6.62 8.28
CA LEU A 19 -7.19 7.73 7.46
C LEU A 19 -7.85 7.74 6.07
N ALA A 20 -8.05 6.58 5.46
CA ALA A 20 -8.76 6.48 4.18
C ALA A 20 -10.21 6.99 4.31
N ASP A 21 -10.90 6.61 5.37
CA ASP A 21 -12.26 7.10 5.62
C ASP A 21 -12.29 8.61 5.77
N HIS A 22 -11.26 9.20 6.37
CA HIS A 22 -11.14 10.64 6.52
C HIS A 22 -10.97 11.37 5.18
N PHE A 23 -10.10 10.85 4.30
CA PHE A 23 -9.84 11.46 3.00
C PHE A 23 -10.91 11.16 1.94
N PHE A 24 -11.66 10.09 2.12
CA PHE A 24 -12.71 9.67 1.18
C PHE A 24 -14.05 9.56 1.91
N PRO A 25 -14.61 10.69 2.39
CA PRO A 25 -15.82 10.66 3.21
C PRO A 25 -17.05 10.13 2.48
N ASN A 26 -17.05 10.16 1.15
CA ASN A 26 -18.11 9.60 0.32
C ASN A 26 -17.88 8.13 -0.05
N GLY A 27 -16.86 7.52 0.55
CA GLY A 27 -16.49 6.15 0.28
C GLY A 27 -15.43 6.00 -0.82
N PHE A 28 -14.91 4.81 -0.92
CA PHE A 28 -13.95 4.41 -1.95
C PHE A 28 -14.24 2.96 -2.35
N PRO A 29 -13.70 2.47 -3.49
CA PRO A 29 -13.96 1.09 -3.91
C PRO A 29 -13.57 0.06 -2.85
N GLU A 30 -14.38 -0.98 -2.69
CA GLU A 30 -14.15 -2.05 -1.71
C GLU A 30 -13.08 -3.03 -2.17
N ASN A 31 -11.93 -2.54 -2.58
CA ASN A 31 -10.80 -3.33 -3.03
C ASN A 31 -9.59 -3.22 -2.09
N LEU A 32 -9.78 -2.64 -0.91
CA LEU A 32 -8.74 -2.48 0.09
C LEU A 32 -8.93 -3.49 1.22
N HIS A 33 -7.96 -4.37 1.38
CA HIS A 33 -7.88 -5.33 2.48
C HIS A 33 -6.69 -5.01 3.37
N ILE A 34 -6.80 -5.28 4.66
CA ILE A 34 -5.77 -4.99 5.63
C ILE A 34 -5.45 -6.25 6.43
N LEU A 35 -4.16 -6.55 6.52
CA LEU A 35 -3.63 -7.67 7.29
C LEU A 35 -2.65 -7.12 8.32
N GLY A 36 -2.97 -7.28 9.60
CA GLY A 36 -2.08 -6.92 10.70
C GLY A 36 -1.23 -8.11 11.13
N VAL A 37 0.07 -7.89 11.28
CA VAL A 37 1.01 -8.90 11.74
C VAL A 37 1.14 -8.80 13.25
N GLN A 38 0.86 -9.92 13.96
CA GLN A 38 0.95 -9.96 15.41
C GLN A 38 2.38 -10.29 15.86
N PRO A 39 2.78 -9.89 17.09
CA PRO A 39 4.15 -10.12 17.57
C PRO A 39 4.55 -11.58 17.68
N ASP A 40 3.58 -12.48 17.83
CA ASP A 40 3.80 -13.91 18.00
C ASP A 40 3.73 -14.71 16.69
N GLU A 41 3.44 -14.05 15.57
CA GLU A 41 3.39 -14.71 14.28
C GLU A 41 4.79 -14.91 13.71
N ASP A 42 5.08 -16.11 13.23
CA ASP A 42 6.32 -16.37 12.52
C ASP A 42 6.19 -16.02 11.03
N GLN A 43 7.30 -16.11 10.31
CA GLN A 43 7.35 -15.78 8.89
C GLN A 43 6.39 -16.63 8.05
N ASN A 44 6.26 -17.92 8.37
CA ASN A 44 5.38 -18.81 7.62
C ASN A 44 3.92 -18.45 7.83
N ASP A 45 3.54 -18.07 9.06
CA ASP A 45 2.19 -17.62 9.35
C ASP A 45 1.84 -16.37 8.54
N ILE A 46 2.76 -15.41 8.49
CA ILE A 46 2.58 -14.16 7.73
C ILE A 46 2.40 -14.45 6.24
N ILE A 47 3.25 -15.30 5.67
CA ILE A 47 3.17 -15.67 4.26
C ILE A 47 1.84 -16.37 3.96
N ASN A 48 1.45 -17.34 4.78
CA ASN A 48 0.23 -18.11 4.57
C ASN A 48 -1.01 -17.20 4.66
N ASN A 49 -1.04 -16.29 5.62
CA ASN A 49 -2.12 -15.32 5.78
C ASN A 49 -2.18 -14.36 4.59
N ALA A 50 -1.03 -13.91 4.10
CA ALA A 50 -0.95 -13.04 2.93
C ALA A 50 -1.41 -13.75 1.66
N ILE A 51 -1.01 -15.00 1.46
CA ILE A 51 -1.46 -15.81 0.31
C ILE A 51 -2.98 -15.98 0.36
N ALA A 52 -3.53 -16.29 1.54
CA ALA A 52 -4.98 -16.43 1.70
C ALA A 52 -5.70 -15.11 1.38
N ALA A 53 -5.16 -13.99 1.84
CA ALA A 53 -5.72 -12.68 1.54
C ALA A 53 -5.68 -12.36 0.04
N LEU A 54 -4.60 -12.70 -0.64
CA LEU A 54 -4.47 -12.51 -2.09
C LEU A 54 -5.53 -13.30 -2.87
N GLN A 55 -5.91 -14.47 -2.38
CA GLN A 55 -6.91 -15.31 -3.04
C GLN A 55 -8.34 -14.74 -2.92
N GLU A 56 -8.58 -13.82 -2.01
CA GLU A 56 -9.87 -13.17 -1.86
C GLU A 56 -10.12 -12.10 -2.92
N PHE A 57 -9.09 -11.64 -3.61
CA PHE A 57 -9.25 -10.65 -4.68
C PHE A 57 -9.68 -11.32 -5.99
N PRO A 58 -10.56 -10.67 -6.76
CA PRO A 58 -10.88 -11.16 -8.10
C PRO A 58 -9.62 -11.24 -8.96
N ASP A 59 -9.49 -12.32 -9.73
CA ASP A 59 -8.31 -12.55 -10.58
C ASP A 59 -8.45 -11.82 -11.92
N ASN A 60 -8.32 -10.49 -11.90
CA ASN A 60 -8.42 -9.71 -13.12
C ASN A 60 -7.17 -8.86 -13.43
N ARG A 61 -6.77 -7.95 -12.56
CA ARG A 61 -5.67 -7.00 -12.85
C ARG A 61 -4.51 -7.06 -11.88
N GLY A 62 -4.57 -7.94 -10.91
CA GLY A 62 -3.53 -8.09 -9.91
C GLY A 62 -3.77 -7.31 -8.64
N VAL A 63 -2.81 -7.40 -7.73
CA VAL A 63 -2.88 -6.80 -6.39
C VAL A 63 -1.59 -6.05 -6.10
N LEU A 64 -1.71 -4.82 -5.64
CA LEU A 64 -0.60 -4.06 -5.07
C LEU A 64 -0.60 -4.27 -3.56
N ILE A 65 0.50 -4.81 -3.04
CA ILE A 65 0.73 -4.98 -1.61
C ILE A 65 1.54 -3.78 -1.13
N MET A 66 1.05 -3.12 -0.08
CA MET A 66 1.74 -2.00 0.56
C MET A 66 2.05 -2.38 1.99
N THR A 67 3.28 -2.18 2.42
CA THR A 67 3.74 -2.61 3.74
C THR A 67 4.56 -1.52 4.42
N ASP A 68 4.49 -1.48 5.74
CA ASP A 68 5.18 -0.46 6.54
C ASP A 68 6.69 -0.63 6.51
N ILE A 69 7.21 -1.76 6.95
CA ILE A 69 8.64 -2.02 6.98
C ILE A 69 8.89 -3.53 6.85
N PHE A 70 9.92 -3.87 6.08
CA PHE A 70 10.44 -5.23 6.06
C PHE A 70 11.87 -5.25 6.62
N GLY A 71 12.11 -6.17 7.56
CA GLY A 71 13.46 -6.56 7.92
C GLY A 71 14.04 -7.54 6.90
N ALA A 72 15.23 -8.05 7.16
CA ALA A 72 15.88 -9.02 6.26
C ALA A 72 15.03 -10.28 6.01
N THR A 73 14.42 -10.82 7.05
CA THR A 73 13.56 -12.00 6.96
C THR A 73 12.27 -11.74 6.19
N PRO A 74 11.53 -10.66 6.46
CA PRO A 74 10.35 -10.32 5.66
C PRO A 74 10.63 -10.04 4.19
N CYS A 75 11.81 -9.54 3.82
CA CYS A 75 12.16 -9.37 2.41
C CYS A 75 12.16 -10.69 1.64
N ASN A 76 12.63 -11.77 2.26
CA ASN A 76 12.57 -13.09 1.66
C ASN A 76 11.12 -13.59 1.54
N ALA A 77 10.29 -13.29 2.52
CA ALA A 77 8.87 -13.59 2.47
C ALA A 77 8.17 -12.83 1.35
N ALA A 78 8.50 -11.56 1.20
CA ALA A 78 7.93 -10.71 0.15
C ALA A 78 8.16 -11.29 -1.25
N ARG A 79 9.35 -11.82 -1.51
CA ARG A 79 9.67 -12.45 -2.80
C ARG A 79 8.75 -13.61 -3.15
N ARG A 80 8.23 -14.31 -2.15
CA ARG A 80 7.29 -15.40 -2.35
C ARG A 80 5.88 -14.92 -2.70
N LEU A 81 5.57 -13.68 -2.35
CA LEU A 81 4.27 -13.08 -2.61
C LEU A 81 4.21 -12.36 -3.95
N VAL A 82 5.36 -12.00 -4.51
CA VAL A 82 5.42 -11.30 -5.79
C VAL A 82 5.34 -12.32 -6.93
N ARG A 83 4.34 -12.14 -7.77
CA ARG A 83 4.16 -12.94 -8.99
C ARG A 83 3.98 -11.98 -10.15
N GLU A 84 4.69 -12.24 -11.24
CA GLU A 84 4.62 -11.43 -12.43
C GLU A 84 3.18 -11.22 -12.89
N ASN A 85 2.79 -9.98 -13.08
CA ASN A 85 1.45 -9.53 -13.50
C ASN A 85 0.31 -9.84 -12.52
N LYS A 86 0.58 -10.44 -11.36
CA LYS A 86 -0.46 -10.79 -10.38
C LYS A 86 -0.31 -10.06 -9.06
N SER A 87 0.91 -9.79 -8.64
CA SER A 87 1.15 -9.04 -7.40
C SER A 87 2.46 -8.25 -7.48
N ALA A 88 2.48 -7.12 -6.80
CA ALA A 88 3.64 -6.27 -6.62
C ALA A 88 3.67 -5.78 -5.18
N ILE A 89 4.84 -5.42 -4.69
CA ILE A 89 5.00 -4.93 -3.32
C ILE A 89 5.70 -3.58 -3.32
N LEU A 90 5.13 -2.62 -2.57
CA LEU A 90 5.79 -1.39 -2.18
C LEU A 90 6.04 -1.40 -0.68
N ILE A 91 7.27 -1.16 -0.30
CA ILE A 91 7.73 -1.10 1.09
C ILE A 91 7.90 0.35 1.49
N GLY A 92 7.58 0.68 2.73
CA GLY A 92 7.67 2.05 3.22
C GLY A 92 6.36 2.80 3.11
N LEU A 93 5.26 2.11 3.42
CA LEU A 93 3.91 2.68 3.38
C LEU A 93 3.87 4.04 4.05
N ASN A 94 3.30 5.01 3.35
CA ASN A 94 2.95 6.31 3.90
C ASN A 94 1.57 6.73 3.40
N ALA A 95 1.01 7.78 3.96
CA ALA A 95 -0.33 8.23 3.61
C ALA A 95 -0.46 8.61 2.12
N PRO A 96 0.49 9.36 1.51
CA PRO A 96 0.42 9.66 0.07
C PRO A 96 0.39 8.41 -0.81
N MET A 97 1.12 7.36 -0.44
CA MET A 97 1.08 6.08 -1.15
C MET A 97 -0.33 5.49 -1.16
N MET A 98 -0.93 5.37 0.01
CA MET A 98 -2.25 4.78 0.14
C MET A 98 -3.32 5.60 -0.57
N ILE A 99 -3.29 6.92 -0.41
CA ILE A 99 -4.27 7.81 -1.03
C ILE A 99 -4.21 7.69 -2.55
N LYS A 100 -3.01 7.72 -3.12
CA LYS A 100 -2.82 7.55 -4.57
C LYS A 100 -3.34 6.20 -5.05
N ALA A 101 -3.02 5.13 -4.32
CA ALA A 101 -3.48 3.79 -4.65
C ALA A 101 -5.01 3.73 -4.68
N ILE A 102 -5.68 4.26 -3.67
CA ILE A 102 -7.15 4.26 -3.61
C ILE A 102 -7.73 5.07 -4.77
N GLN A 103 -7.18 6.25 -5.06
CA GLN A 103 -7.69 7.14 -6.10
C GLN A 103 -7.65 6.49 -7.50
N TYR A 104 -6.63 5.74 -7.79
CA TYR A 104 -6.34 5.29 -9.15
C TYR A 104 -6.51 3.80 -9.40
N SER A 105 -6.75 2.99 -8.37
CA SER A 105 -6.84 1.53 -8.50
C SER A 105 -7.96 1.07 -9.46
N SER A 106 -9.05 1.80 -9.52
CA SER A 106 -10.18 1.45 -10.38
C SER A 106 -9.91 1.74 -11.86
N GLN A 107 -9.04 2.69 -12.15
CA GLN A 107 -8.71 3.14 -13.51
C GLN A 107 -7.46 2.47 -14.06
N ALA A 108 -6.64 1.88 -13.19
CA ALA A 108 -5.36 1.31 -13.58
C ALA A 108 -5.56 0.08 -14.48
N GLU A 109 -4.84 0.04 -15.57
CA GLU A 109 -4.91 -1.05 -16.54
C GLU A 109 -3.79 -2.07 -16.38
N ASN A 110 -2.65 -1.62 -15.83
CA ASN A 110 -1.42 -2.39 -15.77
C ASN A 110 -0.82 -2.28 -14.37
N LEU A 111 -0.58 -3.42 -13.73
CA LEU A 111 -0.06 -3.45 -12.36
C LEU A 111 1.32 -2.80 -12.24
N SER A 112 2.21 -3.04 -13.22
CA SER A 112 3.56 -2.49 -13.20
C SER A 112 3.54 -0.96 -13.26
N ASP A 113 2.79 -0.39 -14.17
CA ASP A 113 2.67 1.06 -14.32
C ASP A 113 1.98 1.69 -13.10
N PHE A 114 0.96 1.03 -12.59
CA PHE A 114 0.26 1.47 -11.38
C PHE A 114 1.21 1.49 -10.19
N THR A 115 2.00 0.45 -10.01
CA THR A 115 2.97 0.36 -8.93
C THR A 115 3.97 1.52 -8.98
N GLU A 116 4.50 1.84 -10.16
CA GLU A 116 5.41 2.97 -10.34
C GLU A 116 4.73 4.31 -10.04
N THR A 117 3.50 4.49 -10.48
CA THR A 117 2.73 5.71 -10.20
C THR A 117 2.52 5.92 -8.70
N VAL A 118 2.15 4.86 -7.99
CA VAL A 118 1.92 4.91 -6.54
C VAL A 118 3.24 5.15 -5.79
N LYS A 119 4.31 4.49 -6.21
CA LYS A 119 5.65 4.69 -5.64
C LYS A 119 6.10 6.15 -5.78
N GLU A 120 5.93 6.74 -6.95
CA GLU A 120 6.28 8.15 -7.17
C GLU A 120 5.49 9.09 -6.27
N ALA A 121 4.20 8.84 -6.09
CA ALA A 121 3.37 9.63 -5.17
C ALA A 121 3.87 9.54 -3.73
N ALA A 122 4.27 8.33 -3.31
CA ALA A 122 4.82 8.12 -1.98
C ALA A 122 6.11 8.93 -1.76
N ILE A 123 7.00 8.91 -2.75
CA ILE A 123 8.28 9.65 -2.70
C ILE A 123 8.02 11.17 -2.68
N ARG A 124 7.15 11.67 -3.52
CA ARG A 124 6.80 13.10 -3.57
C ARG A 124 6.10 13.59 -2.31
N GLY A 125 5.47 12.69 -1.57
CA GLY A 125 4.86 13.00 -0.29
C GLY A 125 5.86 13.24 0.83
N ILE A 126 7.14 12.95 0.60
CA ILE A 126 8.21 13.17 1.56
C ILE A 126 8.97 14.43 1.16
N PHE A 127 8.75 15.51 1.87
CA PHE A 127 9.44 16.76 1.64
C PHE A 127 9.70 17.49 2.94
N ALA A 128 10.73 18.34 2.95
CA ALA A 128 11.09 19.12 4.12
C ALA A 128 10.60 20.55 3.95
N ILE A 129 10.04 21.09 5.01
CA ILE A 129 9.77 22.53 5.13
C ILE A 129 10.81 23.07 6.09
N THR A 130 11.65 23.97 5.57
CA THR A 130 12.74 24.56 6.36
C THR A 130 12.44 26.03 6.63
N SER A 131 13.39 26.72 7.27
CA SER A 131 13.24 28.14 7.58
C SER A 131 13.38 29.09 6.36
N ALA A 132 13.59 28.53 5.15
CA ALA A 132 13.64 29.34 3.95
C ALA A 132 12.23 29.78 3.54
N PRO A 133 11.89 31.08 3.52
CA PRO A 133 10.52 31.55 3.28
C PRO A 133 9.92 31.10 1.94
N GLU A 134 10.75 30.97 0.91
CA GLU A 134 10.31 30.57 -0.43
C GLU A 134 9.81 29.13 -0.48
N ASP A 135 10.26 28.28 0.46
CA ASP A 135 9.90 26.87 0.50
C ASP A 135 8.62 26.61 1.29
N LEU A 136 8.05 27.65 1.90
CA LEU A 136 6.86 27.52 2.74
C LEU A 136 5.55 27.57 1.96
N VAL A 137 5.60 27.66 0.64
CA VAL A 137 4.41 27.61 -0.18
C VAL A 137 4.00 26.15 -0.33
N CYS A 138 2.97 25.75 0.39
CA CYS A 138 2.34 24.45 0.19
C CYS A 138 1.72 24.41 -1.20
N LYS A 139 2.36 23.69 -2.12
CA LYS A 139 1.76 23.40 -3.41
C LYS A 139 0.77 22.27 -3.23
N GLU A 140 -0.45 22.47 -3.71
CA GLU A 140 -1.40 21.38 -3.80
C GLU A 140 -0.85 20.33 -4.75
N HIS A 141 -0.65 19.13 -4.21
CA HIS A 141 -0.33 17.96 -5.01
C HIS A 141 -1.63 17.24 -5.28
N GLY A 142 -2.20 17.54 -6.42
CA GLY A 142 -3.36 16.81 -6.89
C GLY A 142 -3.01 15.37 -7.26
#